data_963d876fb361b5aa23e1001a5c1a82ea
#
_entry.id   963d876fb361b5aa23e1001a5c1a82ea
#
_cell.length_a   1.000
_cell.length_b   1.000
_cell.length_c   1.000
_cell.angle_alpha   90.00
_cell.angle_beta   90.00
_cell.angle_gamma   90.00
#
_symmetry.space_group_name_H-M   'P 1'
#
loop_
_entity.id
_entity.type
_entity.pdbx_description
1 polymer ?
#
loop_
_entity_poly.entity_id
_entity_poly.type
_entity_poly.pdbx_seq_one_letter_code
_entity_poly.pdbx_strand_id
1 'polypeptide(L)'
;MGLLSMFAKPAPTLLRLPSGSFTVDREGTVLIGTLPSSFPKALASDIAAQVLAAFREAEAAQLPLSVLIINYPTLKVTAREMRGGAIIFLSPRLPYAPGSQN
;
A
#
# COMPACT_ATOMS: atom_id res chain seq x y z
N MET A 1 18.61 -1.56 -4.99
CA MET A 1 17.60 -0.80 -4.40
C MET A 1 17.40 0.55 -4.96
N GLY A 2 17.04 0.61 -6.17
CA GLY A 2 16.79 1.87 -6.82
C GLY A 2 15.72 2.69 -6.16
N LEU A 3 14.72 2.04 -5.63
CA LEU A 3 13.63 2.74 -5.01
C LEU A 3 14.06 3.48 -3.77
N LEU A 4 14.88 2.87 -2.96
CA LEU A 4 15.37 3.51 -1.78
C LEU A 4 16.28 4.67 -2.11
N SER A 5 17.11 4.51 -3.12
CA SER A 5 17.96 5.58 -3.54
C SER A 5 17.16 6.77 -3.98
N MET A 6 16.10 6.53 -4.69
CA MET A 6 15.26 7.58 -5.16
C MET A 6 14.63 8.35 -4.03
N PHE A 7 14.22 7.66 -3.00
CA PHE A 7 13.60 8.31 -1.87
C PHE A 7 14.59 9.05 -1.01
N ALA A 8 15.81 8.61 -0.96
CA ALA A 8 16.77 9.23 -0.09
C ALA A 8 17.21 10.58 -0.58
N LYS A 9 17.27 10.78 -1.87
CA LYS A 9 17.80 12.00 -2.38
C LYS A 9 16.86 13.18 -2.25
N PRO A 10 15.66 13.10 -2.69
CA PRO A 10 14.78 14.25 -2.61
C PRO A 10 13.94 14.19 -1.36
N ALA A 11 14.56 14.41 -0.26
CA ALA A 11 13.86 14.34 1.01
C ALA A 11 12.56 15.15 1.05
N PRO A 12 12.50 16.36 0.56
CA PRO A 12 11.23 17.07 0.59
C PRO A 12 10.15 16.39 -0.20
N THR A 13 10.52 15.76 -1.29
CA THR A 13 9.57 15.04 -2.08
C THR A 13 9.07 13.82 -1.36
N LEU A 14 9.95 13.20 -0.61
CA LEU A 14 9.60 12.04 0.14
C LEU A 14 8.50 12.36 1.14
N LEU A 15 8.55 13.50 1.76
CA LEU A 15 7.55 13.87 2.73
C LEU A 15 6.23 14.18 2.08
N ARG A 16 6.20 14.24 0.76
CA ARG A 16 4.99 14.56 0.06
C ARG A 16 4.49 13.42 -0.77
N LEU A 17 4.72 12.23 -0.31
CA LEU A 17 4.18 11.07 -1.00
C LEU A 17 2.68 11.22 -1.11
N PRO A 18 2.11 10.88 -2.23
CA PRO A 18 0.69 11.08 -2.43
C PRO A 18 -0.15 10.15 -1.57
N SER A 19 -1.28 10.65 -1.19
CA SER A 19 -2.31 9.82 -0.61
C SER A 19 -3.26 9.44 -1.72
N GLY A 20 -3.87 8.30 -1.60
CA GLY A 20 -4.85 7.89 -2.59
C GLY A 20 -5.31 6.50 -2.35
N SER A 21 -6.10 5.99 -3.27
CA SER A 21 -6.62 4.65 -3.15
C SER A 21 -6.75 4.03 -4.51
N PHE A 22 -6.85 2.72 -4.54
CA PHE A 22 -7.16 2.01 -5.76
C PHE A 22 -7.81 0.68 -5.40
N THR A 23 -8.57 0.15 -6.34
CA THR A 23 -9.19 -1.16 -6.17
C THR A 23 -8.51 -2.15 -7.08
N VAL A 24 -8.48 -3.39 -6.64
CA VAL A 24 -7.92 -4.46 -7.45
C VAL A 24 -8.90 -5.62 -7.47
N ASP A 25 -8.86 -6.39 -8.54
CA ASP A 25 -9.66 -7.59 -8.63
C ASP A 25 -8.88 -8.76 -8.03
N ARG A 26 -9.45 -9.94 -8.09
CA ARG A 26 -8.82 -11.09 -7.46
C ARG A 26 -7.52 -11.52 -8.13
N GLU A 27 -7.29 -11.07 -9.35
CA GLU A 27 -6.04 -11.34 -10.04
C GLU A 27 -4.97 -10.30 -9.75
N GLY A 28 -5.33 -9.26 -9.02
CA GLY A 28 -4.38 -8.20 -8.72
C GLY A 28 -4.34 -7.10 -9.76
N THR A 29 -5.29 -7.08 -10.68
CA THR A 29 -5.35 -6.03 -11.68
C THR A 29 -5.93 -4.77 -11.07
N VAL A 30 -5.24 -3.66 -11.23
CA VAL A 30 -5.71 -2.37 -10.72
C VAL A 30 -6.85 -1.90 -11.60
N LEU A 31 -7.98 -1.62 -10.99
CA LEU A 31 -9.18 -1.25 -11.74
C LEU A 31 -9.42 0.24 -11.73
N ILE A 32 -9.63 0.80 -10.59
CA ILE A 32 -9.98 2.21 -10.44
C ILE A 32 -9.20 2.76 -9.29
N GLY A 33 -8.75 3.99 -9.41
CA GLY A 33 -8.04 4.57 -8.31
C GLY A 33 -7.88 6.07 -8.43
N THR A 34 -7.40 6.66 -7.36
CA THR A 34 -7.14 8.09 -7.29
C THR A 34 -5.65 8.37 -7.19
N LEU A 35 -4.81 7.39 -7.46
CA LEU A 35 -3.39 7.61 -7.42
C LEU A 35 -2.96 8.49 -8.58
N PRO A 36 -2.03 9.41 -8.35
CA PRO A 36 -1.53 10.22 -9.45
C PRO A 36 -0.75 9.34 -10.43
N SER A 37 -0.65 9.81 -11.66
CA SER A 37 0.06 9.06 -12.67
C SER A 37 1.54 8.91 -12.36
N SER A 38 2.06 9.76 -11.47
CA SER A 38 3.46 9.67 -11.07
C SER A 38 3.73 8.54 -10.09
N PHE A 39 2.69 7.93 -9.54
CA PHE A 39 2.90 6.83 -8.61
C PHE A 39 3.37 5.62 -9.40
N PRO A 40 4.44 4.93 -8.96
CA PRO A 40 4.99 3.82 -9.74
C PRO A 40 3.99 2.68 -9.85
N LYS A 41 3.71 2.28 -11.08
CA LYS A 41 2.77 1.19 -11.31
C LYS A 41 3.27 -0.14 -10.75
N ALA A 42 4.56 -0.36 -10.84
CA ALA A 42 5.12 -1.58 -10.31
C ALA A 42 4.92 -1.68 -8.80
N LEU A 43 5.03 -0.55 -8.12
CA LEU A 43 4.84 -0.53 -6.68
C LEU A 43 3.38 -0.82 -6.33
N ALA A 44 2.45 -0.24 -7.08
CA ALA A 44 1.04 -0.53 -6.86
C ALA A 44 0.73 -2.01 -7.06
N SER A 45 1.30 -2.60 -8.08
CA SER A 45 1.12 -4.03 -8.34
C SER A 45 1.70 -4.88 -7.24
N ASP A 46 2.86 -4.52 -6.74
CA ASP A 46 3.49 -5.27 -5.65
C ASP A 46 2.66 -5.19 -4.38
N ILE A 47 2.16 -4.01 -4.08
CA ILE A 47 1.32 -3.83 -2.90
C ILE A 47 0.06 -4.68 -3.06
N ALA A 48 -0.56 -4.65 -4.22
CA ALA A 48 -1.76 -5.43 -4.48
C ALA A 48 -1.49 -6.92 -4.29
N ALA A 49 -0.38 -7.40 -4.79
CA ALA A 49 -0.04 -8.81 -4.66
C ALA A 49 0.11 -9.22 -3.21
N GLN A 50 0.77 -8.39 -2.42
CA GLN A 50 0.96 -8.69 -1.01
C GLN A 50 -0.35 -8.67 -0.24
N VAL A 51 -1.20 -7.71 -0.54
CA VAL A 51 -2.49 -7.60 0.11
C VAL A 51 -3.36 -8.82 -0.19
N LEU A 52 -3.43 -9.19 -1.47
CA LEU A 52 -4.26 -10.33 -1.85
C LEU A 52 -3.72 -11.62 -1.29
N ALA A 53 -2.41 -11.77 -1.25
CA ALA A 53 -1.82 -12.97 -0.68
C ALA A 53 -2.17 -13.10 0.80
N ALA A 54 -2.13 -11.99 1.52
CA ALA A 54 -2.46 -12.02 2.94
C ALA A 54 -3.92 -12.38 3.17
N PHE A 55 -4.82 -11.85 2.37
CA PHE A 55 -6.23 -12.20 2.51
C PHE A 55 -6.49 -13.67 2.15
N ARG A 56 -5.81 -14.18 1.14
CA ARG A 56 -5.95 -15.58 0.78
C ARG A 56 -5.42 -16.51 1.85
N GLU A 57 -4.31 -16.15 2.45
CA GLU A 57 -3.75 -16.96 3.52
C GLU A 57 -4.66 -16.97 4.73
N ALA A 58 -5.25 -15.83 5.04
CA ALA A 58 -6.19 -15.77 6.15
C ALA A 58 -7.41 -16.63 5.86
N GLU A 59 -7.89 -16.59 4.66
CA GLU A 59 -9.04 -17.39 4.29
C GLU A 59 -8.73 -18.87 4.38
N ALA A 60 -7.57 -19.28 3.90
CA ALA A 60 -7.16 -20.67 3.98
C ALA A 60 -7.00 -21.15 5.41
N ALA A 61 -6.61 -20.26 6.30
CA ALA A 61 -6.48 -20.57 7.73
C ALA A 61 -7.78 -20.34 8.48
N GLN A 62 -8.82 -19.96 7.79
CA GLN A 62 -10.13 -19.69 8.38
C GLN A 62 -10.08 -18.58 9.41
N LEU A 63 -9.25 -17.59 9.17
CA LEU A 63 -9.16 -16.41 10.01
C LEU A 63 -10.01 -15.30 9.43
N PRO A 64 -10.82 -14.63 10.23
CA PRO A 64 -11.72 -13.60 9.71
C PRO A 64 -10.98 -12.28 9.54
N LEU A 65 -10.20 -12.18 8.50
CA LEU A 65 -9.43 -10.97 8.22
C LEU A 65 -10.13 -10.18 7.13
N SER A 66 -10.62 -9.02 7.46
CA SER A 66 -11.27 -8.17 6.48
C SER A 66 -10.53 -6.85 6.26
N VAL A 67 -9.64 -6.48 7.17
CA VAL A 67 -8.85 -5.26 7.07
C VAL A 67 -7.41 -5.60 7.38
N LEU A 68 -6.51 -5.04 6.61
CA LEU A 68 -5.09 -5.32 6.75
C LEU A 68 -4.33 -4.02 6.70
N ILE A 69 -3.34 -3.88 7.55
CA ILE A 69 -2.48 -2.72 7.55
C ILE A 69 -1.04 -3.17 7.36
N ILE A 70 -0.37 -2.59 6.37
CA ILE A 70 1.04 -2.87 6.14
C ILE A 70 1.79 -1.55 6.24
N ASN A 71 2.81 -1.53 7.08
CA ASN A 71 3.61 -0.34 7.26
C ASN A 71 4.95 -0.50 6.56
N TYR A 72 5.16 0.29 5.52
CA TYR A 72 6.47 0.43 4.90
C TYR A 72 7.14 1.65 5.52
N PRO A 73 8.41 1.84 5.32
CA PRO A 73 9.11 2.96 5.98
C PRO A 73 8.48 4.32 5.73
N THR A 74 8.02 4.57 4.52
CA THR A 74 7.46 5.88 4.19
C THR A 74 6.02 5.82 3.74
N LEU A 75 5.39 4.66 3.85
CA LEU A 75 4.05 4.49 3.32
C LEU A 75 3.25 3.55 4.20
N LYS A 76 2.05 3.94 4.52
CA LYS A 76 1.12 3.10 5.23
C LYS A 76 0.06 2.61 4.26
N VAL A 77 -0.14 1.32 4.23
CA VAL A 77 -1.13 0.69 3.36
C VAL A 77 -2.25 0.15 4.23
N THR A 78 -3.46 0.55 3.95
CA THR A 78 -4.63 0.00 4.63
C THR A 78 -5.50 -0.64 3.55
N ALA A 79 -5.78 -1.90 3.70
CA ALA A 79 -6.54 -2.63 2.70
C ALA A 79 -7.78 -3.23 3.32
N ARG A 80 -8.87 -3.20 2.57
CA ARG A 80 -10.11 -3.80 3.01
C ARG A 80 -10.54 -4.79 1.95
N GLU A 81 -10.89 -5.98 2.39
CA GLU A 81 -11.32 -7.01 1.46
C GLU A 81 -12.65 -6.65 0.83
N MET A 82 -12.77 -6.91 -0.47
CA MET A 82 -14.02 -6.80 -1.18
C MET A 82 -14.19 -8.11 -1.91
N ARG A 83 -15.34 -8.37 -2.45
CA ARG A 83 -15.63 -9.63 -3.09
C ARG A 83 -14.54 -10.06 -4.06
N GLY A 84 -13.64 -10.90 -3.60
CA GLY A 84 -12.59 -11.45 -4.42
C GLY A 84 -11.45 -10.51 -4.71
N GLY A 85 -11.53 -9.26 -4.28
CA GLY A 85 -10.47 -8.29 -4.49
C GLY A 85 -10.27 -7.47 -3.26
N ALA A 86 -9.83 -6.23 -3.43
CA ALA A 86 -9.58 -5.35 -2.29
C ALA A 86 -9.62 -3.90 -2.70
N ILE A 87 -9.94 -3.04 -1.74
CA ILE A 87 -9.71 -1.63 -1.90
C ILE A 87 -8.52 -1.26 -1.03
N ILE A 88 -7.58 -0.55 -1.57
CA ILE A 88 -6.30 -0.28 -0.93
C ILE A 88 -6.12 1.22 -0.81
N PHE A 89 -5.87 1.67 0.41
CA PHE A 89 -5.64 3.07 0.70
C PHE A 89 -4.18 3.28 1.05
N LEU A 90 -3.58 4.29 0.48
CA LEU A 90 -2.18 4.62 0.72
C LEU A 90 -2.09 5.97 1.39
N SER A 91 -1.27 6.07 2.40
CA SER A 91 -0.99 7.36 3.01
C SER A 91 0.48 7.46 3.34
N PRO A 92 1.03 8.66 3.29
CA PRO A 92 2.44 8.82 3.62
C PRO A 92 2.67 8.57 5.08
N ARG A 93 3.88 8.16 5.40
CA ARG A 93 4.30 7.94 6.75
C ARG A 93 5.71 8.48 6.87
N LEU A 94 5.95 9.25 7.90
CA LEU A 94 7.29 9.75 8.12
C LEU A 94 8.17 8.61 8.61
N PRO A 95 9.33 8.44 8.04
CA PRO A 95 10.19 7.34 8.45
C PRO A 95 10.67 7.50 9.87
N TYR A 96 10.72 8.71 10.36
CA TYR A 96 11.20 8.95 11.69
C TYR A 96 10.48 10.12 12.28
N ALA A 97 9.83 9.93 13.36
CA ALA A 97 9.08 10.98 14.01
C ALA A 97 9.11 10.75 15.50
N PRO A 98 10.17 11.15 16.15
CA PRO A 98 10.38 10.81 17.54
C PRO A 98 9.29 11.32 18.45
N GLY A 99 8.72 12.41 18.16
CA GLY A 99 7.70 12.93 19.03
C GLY A 99 6.37 12.28 18.85
N SER A 100 6.17 11.58 17.78
CA SER A 100 4.86 11.07 17.49
C SER A 100 4.80 9.58 17.42
N GLN A 101 5.89 8.94 17.54
CA GLN A 101 5.86 7.54 17.36
C GLN A 101 5.20 6.85 18.45
N ASN A 102 5.04 7.44 19.48
CA ASN A 102 4.45 6.75 20.55
C ASN A 102 3.14 6.29 20.38
#